data_f59953c5b19cff7cd3e752d8d06fc584
#
_entry.id   f59953c5b19cff7cd3e752d8d06fc584
#
_cell.length_a   1.000
_cell.length_b   1.000
_cell.length_c   1.000
_cell.angle_alpha   90.00
_cell.angle_beta   90.00
_cell.angle_gamma   90.00
#
_symmetry.space_group_name_H-M   'P 1'
#
loop_
_entity.id
_entity.type
_entity.pdbx_description
1 polymer ?
#
loop_
_entity_poly.entity_id
_entity_poly.type
_entity_poly.pdbx_seq_one_letter_code
_entity_poly.pdbx_strand_id
1 'polypeptide(L)'
;MEEQKTPTLEELQALIEMTNTLNMEIFYWWCIALMICIHAGFLSYEIGASRLKNALAAGVKNILAFGFIVPSVFLLGWAVYNAFPDGLVPRMDAFLAGMPWSQSMGPNIQDNATGIFWGAFALFAATTGSILSGAII
;
A
#
# COMPACT_ATOMS: atom_id res chain seq x y z
N MET A 1 0.08 27.12 40.73
CA MET A 1 -0.39 25.74 40.77
C MET A 1 -1.45 25.67 39.69
N GLU A 2 -1.10 25.18 38.49
CA GLU A 2 -2.08 24.90 37.46
C GLU A 2 -2.89 23.68 37.92
N GLU A 3 -4.19 23.86 38.03
CA GLU A 3 -5.13 22.82 38.32
C GLU A 3 -5.04 21.81 37.17
N GLN A 4 -4.51 20.65 37.42
CA GLN A 4 -4.44 19.54 36.49
C GLN A 4 -5.87 19.05 36.26
N LYS A 5 -6.53 19.63 35.23
CA LYS A 5 -7.89 19.28 34.81
C LYS A 5 -7.89 17.82 34.39
N THR A 6 -8.54 16.99 35.17
CA THR A 6 -8.74 15.58 34.80
C THR A 6 -9.44 15.51 33.44
N PRO A 7 -8.90 14.80 32.43
CA PRO A 7 -9.49 14.72 31.12
C PRO A 7 -10.89 14.10 31.20
N THR A 8 -11.80 14.62 30.40
CA THR A 8 -13.16 14.07 30.27
C THR A 8 -13.12 12.72 29.54
N LEU A 9 -14.17 11.92 29.70
CA LEU A 9 -14.30 10.62 29.01
C LEU A 9 -14.19 10.77 27.48
N GLU A 10 -14.75 11.83 26.93
CA GLU A 10 -14.67 12.15 25.49
C GLU A 10 -13.26 12.50 25.05
N GLU A 11 -12.52 13.28 25.84
CA GLU A 11 -11.12 13.61 25.58
C GLU A 11 -10.23 12.35 25.63
N LEU A 12 -10.50 11.43 26.55
CA LEU A 12 -9.78 10.15 26.63
C LEU A 12 -10.08 9.26 25.43
N GLN A 13 -11.31 9.17 24.98
CA GLN A 13 -11.69 8.40 23.78
C GLN A 13 -11.02 8.99 22.54
N ALA A 14 -11.03 10.29 22.36
CA ALA A 14 -10.35 10.94 21.23
C ALA A 14 -8.83 10.68 21.23
N LEU A 15 -8.19 10.69 22.41
CA LEU A 15 -6.77 10.36 22.53
C LEU A 15 -6.48 8.89 22.17
N ILE A 16 -7.34 7.97 22.57
CA ILE A 16 -7.20 6.55 22.25
C ILE A 16 -7.34 6.34 20.73
N GLU A 17 -8.34 6.94 20.08
CA GLU A 17 -8.54 6.86 18.64
C GLU A 17 -7.34 7.46 17.88
N MET A 18 -6.87 8.63 18.29
CA MET A 18 -5.68 9.25 17.72
C MET A 18 -4.44 8.36 17.86
N THR A 19 -4.25 7.76 19.03
CA THR A 19 -3.10 6.86 19.29
C THR A 19 -3.18 5.61 18.43
N ASN A 20 -4.38 5.03 18.26
CA ASN A 20 -4.59 3.86 17.40
C ASN A 20 -4.30 4.19 15.93
N THR A 21 -4.76 5.35 15.46
CA THR A 21 -4.47 5.81 14.08
C THR A 21 -2.98 5.99 13.85
N LEU A 22 -2.28 6.65 14.78
CA LEU A 22 -0.82 6.83 14.70
C LEU A 22 -0.07 5.48 14.71
N ASN A 23 -0.48 4.53 15.53
CA ASN A 23 0.12 3.20 15.56
C ASN A 23 -0.08 2.47 14.24
N MET A 24 -1.24 2.56 13.62
CA MET A 24 -1.51 1.99 12.30
C MET A 24 -0.66 2.64 11.21
N GLU A 25 -0.51 3.96 11.23
CA GLU A 25 0.35 4.68 10.29
C GLU A 25 1.81 4.25 10.40
N ILE A 26 2.34 4.16 11.62
CA ILE A 26 3.71 3.69 11.87
C ILE A 26 3.88 2.25 11.38
N PHE A 27 2.91 1.38 11.63
CA PHE A 27 2.94 -0.01 11.16
C PHE A 27 3.01 -0.08 9.63
N TYR A 28 2.14 0.63 8.92
CA TYR A 28 2.17 0.63 7.46
C TYR A 28 3.41 1.31 6.88
N TRP A 29 3.95 2.29 7.56
CA TRP A 29 5.23 2.90 7.18
C TRP A 29 6.37 1.89 7.19
N TRP A 30 6.46 1.08 8.24
CA TRP A 30 7.40 -0.04 8.31
C TRP A 30 7.14 -1.09 7.23
N CYS A 31 5.87 -1.39 6.96
CA CYS A 31 5.50 -2.29 5.86
C CYS A 31 6.02 -1.79 4.52
N ILE A 32 5.89 -0.49 4.22
CA ILE A 32 6.42 0.12 2.99
C ILE A 32 7.95 -0.08 2.91
N ALA A 33 8.69 0.25 3.96
CA ALA A 33 10.14 0.11 3.99
C ALA A 33 10.58 -1.35 3.78
N LEU A 34 9.94 -2.30 4.45
CA LEU A 34 10.22 -3.73 4.30
C LEU A 34 9.86 -4.24 2.91
N MET A 35 8.75 -3.79 2.32
CA MET A 35 8.35 -4.17 0.97
C MET A 35 9.34 -3.69 -0.09
N ILE A 36 9.90 -2.49 0.06
CA ILE A 36 10.98 -2.01 -0.83
C ILE A 36 12.21 -2.91 -0.72
N CYS A 37 12.58 -3.33 0.49
CA CYS A 37 13.68 -4.28 0.70
C CYS A 37 13.39 -5.65 0.04
N ILE A 38 12.15 -6.13 0.11
CA ILE A 38 11.71 -7.37 -0.55
C ILE A 38 11.85 -7.23 -2.08
N HIS A 39 11.42 -6.12 -2.66
CA HIS A 39 11.59 -5.86 -4.10
C HIS A 39 13.06 -5.84 -4.52
N ALA A 40 13.92 -5.20 -3.75
CA ALA A 40 15.36 -5.21 -4.00
C ALA A 40 15.94 -6.64 -3.91
N GLY A 41 15.45 -7.45 -2.98
CA GLY A 41 15.79 -8.85 -2.84
C GLY A 41 15.37 -9.68 -4.05
N PHE A 42 14.15 -9.54 -4.52
CA PHE A 42 13.65 -10.22 -5.73
C PHE A 42 14.44 -9.81 -6.97
N LEU A 43 14.67 -8.51 -7.15
CA LEU A 43 15.50 -8.01 -8.25
C LEU A 43 16.89 -8.67 -8.24
N SER A 44 17.56 -8.69 -7.10
CA SER A 44 18.89 -9.27 -6.94
C SER A 44 18.88 -10.78 -7.20
N TYR A 45 17.85 -11.48 -6.71
CA TYR A 45 17.67 -12.91 -6.92
C TYR A 45 17.46 -13.24 -8.40
N GLU A 46 16.57 -12.53 -9.11
CA GLU A 46 16.32 -12.76 -10.53
C GLU A 46 17.54 -12.51 -11.40
N ILE A 47 18.31 -11.45 -11.11
CA ILE A 47 19.58 -11.18 -11.81
C ILE A 47 20.57 -12.31 -11.56
N GLY A 48 20.71 -12.78 -10.32
CA GLY A 48 21.64 -13.83 -9.94
C GLY A 48 21.27 -15.22 -10.45
N ALA A 49 19.97 -15.52 -10.53
CA ALA A 49 19.47 -16.81 -11.04
C ALA A 49 19.46 -16.89 -12.57
N SER A 50 19.46 -15.75 -13.27
CA SER A 50 19.43 -15.71 -14.72
C SER A 50 20.83 -15.99 -15.31
N ARG A 51 20.86 -16.54 -16.56
CA ARG A 51 22.13 -16.70 -17.29
C ARG A 51 22.77 -15.33 -17.53
N LEU A 52 24.09 -15.26 -17.49
CA LEU A 52 24.87 -14.01 -17.60
C LEU A 52 24.43 -13.13 -18.78
N LYS A 53 24.13 -13.72 -19.92
CA LYS A 53 23.65 -13.02 -21.13
C LYS A 53 22.25 -12.40 -20.97
N ASN A 54 21.46 -12.90 -20.02
CA ASN A 54 20.08 -12.45 -19.77
C ASN A 54 19.94 -11.61 -18.49
N ALA A 55 21.02 -11.46 -17.71
CA ALA A 55 20.99 -10.77 -16.41
C ALA A 55 20.48 -9.33 -16.51
N LEU A 56 20.94 -8.59 -17.54
CA LEU A 56 20.47 -7.23 -17.78
C LEU A 56 18.96 -7.20 -18.14
N ALA A 57 18.52 -8.13 -19.00
CA ALA A 57 17.11 -8.22 -19.40
C ALA A 57 16.21 -8.55 -18.21
N ALA A 58 16.63 -9.45 -17.32
CA ALA A 58 15.93 -9.79 -16.09
C ALA A 58 15.78 -8.56 -15.16
N GLY A 59 16.85 -7.81 -14.97
CA GLY A 59 16.83 -6.59 -14.16
C GLY A 59 15.90 -5.52 -14.74
N VAL A 60 16.02 -5.22 -16.03
CA VAL A 60 15.17 -4.22 -16.71
C VAL A 60 13.70 -4.64 -16.67
N LYS A 61 13.40 -5.92 -16.92
CA LYS A 61 12.02 -6.46 -16.86
C LYS A 61 11.39 -6.24 -15.48
N ASN A 62 12.12 -6.51 -14.40
CA ASN A 62 11.62 -6.35 -13.04
C ASN A 62 11.33 -4.86 -12.71
N ILE A 63 12.24 -3.96 -13.08
CA ILE A 63 12.05 -2.51 -12.88
C ILE A 63 10.84 -2.01 -13.69
N LEU A 64 10.70 -2.45 -14.94
CA LEU A 64 9.56 -2.09 -15.77
C LEU A 64 8.25 -2.64 -15.20
N ALA A 65 8.23 -3.88 -14.73
CA ALA A 65 7.05 -4.45 -14.08
C ALA A 65 6.60 -3.60 -12.88
N PHE A 66 7.54 -3.19 -12.02
CA PHE A 66 7.26 -2.29 -10.93
C PHE A 66 6.72 -0.94 -11.42
N GLY A 67 7.36 -0.35 -12.43
CA GLY A 67 6.95 0.92 -13.03
C GLY A 67 5.56 0.92 -13.67
N PHE A 68 5.07 -0.23 -14.13
CA PHE A 68 3.71 -0.37 -14.69
C PHE A 68 2.67 -0.74 -13.63
N ILE A 69 3.01 -1.58 -12.66
CA ILE A 69 2.05 -2.06 -11.66
C ILE A 69 1.63 -0.94 -10.72
N VAL A 70 2.56 -0.14 -10.21
CA VAL A 70 2.24 0.94 -9.27
C VAL A 70 1.25 1.96 -9.84
N PRO A 71 1.44 2.50 -11.06
CA PRO A 71 0.44 3.34 -11.71
C PRO A 71 -0.89 2.62 -11.98
N SER A 72 -0.85 1.34 -12.35
CA SER A 72 -2.07 0.56 -12.59
C SER A 72 -2.89 0.37 -11.32
N VAL A 73 -2.23 0.15 -10.18
CA VAL A 73 -2.89 0.08 -8.86
C VAL A 73 -3.45 1.44 -8.49
N PHE A 74 -2.73 2.53 -8.78
CA PHE A 74 -3.23 3.88 -8.55
C PHE A 74 -4.50 4.18 -9.35
N LEU A 75 -4.51 3.85 -10.64
CA LEU A 75 -5.63 4.17 -11.53
C LEU A 75 -6.84 3.26 -11.33
N LEU A 76 -6.64 1.96 -11.13
CA LEU A 76 -7.71 0.97 -11.14
C LEU A 76 -7.71 0.06 -9.91
N GLY A 77 -6.54 -0.35 -9.43
CA GLY A 77 -6.44 -1.36 -8.39
C GLY A 77 -7.09 -0.95 -7.08
N TRP A 78 -6.95 0.31 -6.70
CA TRP A 78 -7.57 0.87 -5.50
C TRP A 78 -9.09 0.96 -5.62
N ALA A 79 -9.59 1.32 -6.80
CA ALA A 79 -11.02 1.32 -7.08
C ALA A 79 -11.60 -0.09 -7.02
N VAL A 80 -10.90 -1.07 -7.57
CA VAL A 80 -11.28 -2.49 -7.48
C VAL A 80 -11.27 -2.98 -6.04
N TYR A 81 -10.26 -2.63 -5.26
CA TYR A 81 -10.21 -2.96 -3.83
C TYR A 81 -11.43 -2.42 -3.06
N ASN A 82 -11.79 -1.17 -3.30
CA ASN A 82 -12.95 -0.54 -2.66
C ASN A 82 -14.30 -1.03 -3.20
N ALA A 83 -14.34 -1.65 -4.39
CA ALA A 83 -15.59 -2.14 -4.99
C ALA A 83 -16.29 -3.24 -4.18
N PHE A 84 -15.58 -3.88 -3.24
CA PHE A 84 -16.07 -5.05 -2.49
C PHE A 84 -16.11 -4.79 -0.97
N PRO A 85 -16.83 -3.77 -0.48
CA PRO A 85 -16.83 -3.43 0.95
C PRO A 85 -17.48 -4.51 1.82
N ASP A 86 -18.48 -5.21 1.29
CA ASP A 86 -19.31 -6.16 2.03
C ASP A 86 -19.11 -7.63 1.56
N GLY A 87 -18.02 -7.94 0.88
CA GLY A 87 -17.69 -9.29 0.41
C GLY A 87 -17.64 -9.41 -1.12
N LEU A 88 -18.27 -10.46 -1.69
CA LEU A 88 -18.12 -10.80 -3.11
C LEU A 88 -19.03 -10.00 -4.07
N VAL A 89 -19.92 -9.18 -3.56
CA VAL A 89 -20.84 -8.39 -4.40
C VAL A 89 -20.22 -7.01 -4.66
N PRO A 90 -19.90 -6.67 -5.91
CA PRO A 90 -19.33 -5.37 -6.22
C PRO A 90 -20.37 -4.26 -6.12
N ARG A 91 -19.98 -3.12 -5.56
CA ARG A 91 -20.79 -1.91 -5.46
C ARG A 91 -20.19 -0.79 -6.30
N MET A 92 -20.97 -0.25 -7.21
CA MET A 92 -20.50 0.79 -8.13
C MET A 92 -20.20 2.13 -7.41
N ASP A 93 -20.95 2.47 -6.38
CA ASP A 93 -20.69 3.65 -5.54
C ASP A 93 -19.35 3.55 -4.80
N ALA A 94 -19.05 2.39 -4.23
CA ALA A 94 -17.79 2.12 -3.57
C ALA A 94 -16.61 2.08 -4.58
N PHE A 95 -16.82 1.50 -5.76
CA PHE A 95 -15.84 1.53 -6.84
C PHE A 95 -15.48 2.96 -7.26
N LEU A 96 -16.48 3.82 -7.47
CA LEU A 96 -16.27 5.23 -7.83
C LEU A 96 -15.60 6.03 -6.71
N ALA A 97 -15.87 5.71 -5.45
CA ALA A 97 -15.20 6.31 -4.31
C ALA A 97 -13.69 6.00 -4.25
N GLY A 98 -13.27 4.86 -4.78
CA GLY A 98 -11.86 4.45 -4.87
C GLY A 98 -11.09 5.04 -6.07
N MET A 99 -11.71 5.84 -6.91
CA MET A 99 -11.01 6.44 -8.06
C MET A 99 -10.01 7.52 -7.63
N PRO A 100 -8.89 7.73 -8.37
CA PRO A 100 -7.82 8.66 -7.99
C PRO A 100 -8.26 10.11 -7.79
N TRP A 101 -9.35 10.50 -8.42
CA TRP A 101 -9.96 11.85 -8.30
C TRP A 101 -10.99 11.94 -7.17
N SER A 102 -11.24 10.88 -6.44
CA SER A 102 -12.14 10.92 -5.29
C SER A 102 -11.43 11.46 -4.05
N GLN A 103 -12.18 12.09 -3.16
CA GLN A 103 -11.63 12.67 -1.93
C GLN A 103 -11.14 11.64 -0.91
N SER A 104 -11.56 10.39 -1.06
CA SER A 104 -11.17 9.28 -0.18
C SER A 104 -9.75 8.74 -0.43
N MET A 105 -9.05 9.19 -1.47
CA MET A 105 -7.67 8.80 -1.78
C MET A 105 -6.61 9.69 -1.11
N GLY A 106 -6.99 10.74 -0.39
CA GLY A 106 -6.04 11.63 0.27
C GLY A 106 -5.52 11.09 1.59
N PRO A 107 -4.31 11.51 2.03
CA PRO A 107 -3.85 11.29 3.40
C PRO A 107 -4.73 12.12 4.33
N ASN A 108 -5.67 11.47 4.97
CA ASN A 108 -6.59 12.11 5.89
C ASN A 108 -6.51 11.37 7.23
N ILE A 109 -6.16 12.07 8.28
CA ILE A 109 -6.08 11.52 9.65
C ILE A 109 -7.42 10.91 10.09
N GLN A 110 -8.53 11.43 9.56
CA GLN A 110 -9.87 10.93 9.84
C GLN A 110 -10.21 9.62 9.10
N ASP A 111 -9.53 9.31 8.01
CA ASP A 111 -9.77 8.14 7.16
C ASP A 111 -8.78 6.99 7.39
N ASN A 112 -8.33 6.78 8.61
CA ASN A 112 -7.51 5.64 9.01
C ASN A 112 -6.27 5.38 8.14
N ALA A 113 -5.41 6.39 8.01
CA ALA A 113 -4.11 6.25 7.34
C ALA A 113 -4.20 5.78 5.85
N THR A 114 -5.26 6.18 5.15
CA THR A 114 -5.57 5.70 3.79
C THR A 114 -4.41 5.87 2.81
N GLY A 115 -3.67 6.98 2.86
CA GLY A 115 -2.53 7.24 1.96
C GLY A 115 -1.35 6.30 2.21
N ILE A 116 -1.01 6.03 3.47
CA ILE A 116 0.10 5.14 3.85
C ILE A 116 -0.30 3.68 3.59
N PHE A 117 -1.53 3.31 3.93
CA PHE A 117 -2.08 2.00 3.62
C PHE A 117 -2.10 1.75 2.10
N TRP A 118 -2.51 2.74 1.30
CA TRP A 118 -2.47 2.64 -0.16
C TRP A 118 -1.05 2.36 -0.66
N GLY A 119 -0.04 3.06 -0.14
CA GLY A 119 1.37 2.83 -0.51
C GLY A 119 1.82 1.40 -0.20
N ALA A 120 1.50 0.89 0.98
CA ALA A 120 1.77 -0.50 1.35
C ALA A 120 1.07 -1.49 0.41
N PHE A 121 -0.22 -1.25 0.11
CA PHE A 121 -1.03 -2.09 -0.78
C PHE A 121 -0.50 -2.10 -2.21
N ALA A 122 -0.08 -0.94 -2.74
CA ALA A 122 0.51 -0.83 -4.07
C ALA A 122 1.83 -1.63 -4.18
N LEU A 123 2.65 -1.61 -3.15
CA LEU A 123 3.89 -2.41 -3.09
C LEU A 123 3.60 -3.91 -3.00
N PHE A 124 2.56 -4.32 -2.26
CA PHE A 124 2.10 -5.70 -2.26
C PHE A 124 1.69 -6.18 -3.65
N ALA A 125 0.91 -5.38 -4.37
CA ALA A 125 0.52 -5.68 -5.74
C ALA A 125 1.74 -5.76 -6.67
N ALA A 126 2.72 -4.88 -6.51
CA ALA A 126 3.97 -4.91 -7.26
C ALA A 126 4.79 -6.20 -6.98
N THR A 127 4.75 -6.72 -5.76
CA THR A 127 5.39 -8.01 -5.41
C THR A 127 4.77 -9.16 -6.20
N THR A 128 3.46 -9.18 -6.39
CA THR A 128 2.78 -10.19 -7.21
C THR A 128 3.30 -10.20 -8.64
N GLY A 129 3.52 -9.02 -9.23
CA GLY A 129 4.11 -8.89 -10.55
C GLY A 129 5.54 -9.40 -10.63
N SER A 130 6.35 -9.15 -9.60
CA SER A 130 7.73 -9.65 -9.52
C SER A 130 7.75 -11.17 -9.43
N ILE A 131 6.88 -11.79 -8.61
CA ILE A 131 6.77 -13.25 -8.50
C ILE A 131 6.36 -13.86 -9.83
N LEU A 132 5.34 -13.31 -10.50
CA LEU A 132 4.89 -13.79 -11.80
C LEU A 132 5.99 -13.67 -12.86
N SER A 133 6.72 -12.57 -12.85
CA SER A 133 7.87 -12.30 -13.71
C SER A 133 8.97 -13.37 -13.51
N GLY A 134 9.27 -13.73 -12.28
CA GLY A 134 10.25 -14.77 -11.94
C GLY A 134 9.82 -16.19 -12.36
N ALA A 135 8.52 -16.46 -12.36
CA ALA A 135 7.98 -17.76 -12.77
C ALA A 135 8.06 -18.02 -14.29
N ILE A 136 8.29 -16.98 -15.09
CA ILE A 136 8.33 -17.06 -16.58
C ILE A 136 9.78 -17.15 -17.11
N ILE A 137 10.78 -17.09 -16.23
CA ILE A 137 12.20 -17.27 -16.60
C ILE A 137 12.53 -18.74 -16.70
#